data_e79daa245f597db8dac31068ccdc0a19
#
_entry.id   e79daa245f597db8dac31068ccdc0a19
#
_cell.length_a   1.000
_cell.length_b   1.000
_cell.length_c   1.000
_cell.angle_alpha   90.00
_cell.angle_beta   90.00
_cell.angle_gamma   90.00
#
_symmetry.space_group_name_H-M   'P 1'
#
loop_
_entity.id
_entity.type
_entity.pdbx_description
1 polymer ?
#
loop_
_entity_poly.entity_id
_entity_poly.type
_entity_poly.pdbx_seq_one_letter_code
_entity_poly.pdbx_strand_id
1 'polypeptide(L)'
;MKEFYYGDDEYAITQAVAQATREFMAQHTGAVVHRLDAGELTVSALLEHLLAVSLLDPAQLIVVRGALASVANLEALADNLPKVPETTGVILLDLPSDTKNVHNLTRTKVYQALSTVCTVKKFTLTRATPAVLADTVRELCQTHQVKLDSAAQAELIRRLGGADNPRTALAEAIQRLSYLGRPLTAADVQRYIMPDLAANVFGVLAAVLRGDTVAAQADLRELAAAGEDAIRFMGLVAMQVHALALAANGAASSLTSYQQCDANNMLRCLGKTAAAQQVAVRRLVAQLLALDLKLRRSAVTEAWPAVELALLSWHQ
;
A
#
# COMPACT_ATOMS: atom_id res chain seq x y z
N MET A 1 14.41 14.46 -22.03
CA MET A 1 13.20 13.86 -21.42
C MET A 1 13.00 14.49 -20.03
N LYS A 2 11.80 15.02 -19.74
CA LYS A 2 11.47 15.58 -18.41
C LYS A 2 10.06 15.08 -18.04
N GLU A 3 9.97 14.21 -17.04
CA GLU A 3 8.73 13.54 -16.67
C GLU A 3 8.48 13.66 -15.18
N PHE A 4 7.20 13.73 -14.78
CA PHE A 4 6.79 13.76 -13.40
C PHE A 4 5.69 12.72 -13.16
N TYR A 5 5.97 11.75 -12.28
CA TYR A 5 5.11 10.62 -11.94
C TYR A 5 4.64 10.75 -10.50
N TYR A 6 3.34 10.70 -10.29
CA TYR A 6 2.75 10.78 -8.96
C TYR A 6 1.42 10.03 -8.89
N GLY A 7 0.95 9.71 -7.70
CA GLY A 7 -0.34 9.05 -7.48
C GLY A 7 -0.29 8.06 -6.34
N ASP A 8 -1.30 7.21 -6.29
CA ASP A 8 -1.51 6.25 -5.20
C ASP A 8 -1.08 4.82 -5.62
N ASP A 9 -0.85 4.58 -6.92
CA ASP A 9 -0.41 3.27 -7.44
C ASP A 9 1.12 3.19 -7.51
N GLU A 10 1.75 2.85 -6.40
CA GLU A 10 3.20 2.73 -6.28
C GLU A 10 3.79 1.71 -7.27
N TYR A 11 3.09 0.59 -7.47
CA TYR A 11 3.52 -0.42 -8.44
C TYR A 11 3.56 0.15 -9.86
N ALA A 12 2.49 0.81 -10.30
CA ALA A 12 2.43 1.40 -11.63
C ALA A 12 3.47 2.51 -11.82
N ILE A 13 3.71 3.35 -10.80
CA ILE A 13 4.77 4.37 -10.83
C ILE A 13 6.14 3.69 -11.01
N THR A 14 6.46 2.67 -10.21
CA THR A 14 7.73 1.96 -10.27
C THR A 14 7.94 1.31 -11.64
N GLN A 15 6.92 0.69 -12.21
CA GLN A 15 6.98 0.11 -13.57
C GLN A 15 7.18 1.19 -14.63
N ALA A 16 6.50 2.31 -14.53
CA ALA A 16 6.66 3.43 -15.46
C ALA A 16 8.07 4.02 -15.41
N VAL A 17 8.66 4.19 -14.22
CA VAL A 17 10.05 4.62 -14.05
C VAL A 17 11.01 3.61 -14.68
N ALA A 18 10.80 2.31 -14.42
CA ALA A 18 11.65 1.26 -14.99
C ALA A 18 11.55 1.23 -16.53
N GLN A 19 10.36 1.43 -17.08
CA GLN A 19 10.14 1.50 -18.52
C GLN A 19 10.83 2.73 -19.14
N ALA A 20 10.59 3.91 -18.58
CA ALA A 20 11.20 5.15 -19.05
C ALA A 20 12.73 5.10 -18.96
N THR A 21 13.26 4.46 -17.90
CA THR A 21 14.71 4.24 -17.75
C THR A 21 15.25 3.35 -18.88
N ARG A 22 14.57 2.23 -19.19
CA ARG A 22 14.98 1.34 -20.29
C ARG A 22 14.94 2.06 -21.63
N GLU A 23 13.89 2.83 -21.91
CA GLU A 23 13.73 3.59 -23.14
C GLU A 23 14.85 4.64 -23.30
N PHE A 24 15.17 5.36 -22.22
CA PHE A 24 16.26 6.33 -22.20
C PHE A 24 17.61 5.67 -22.48
N MET A 25 17.91 4.56 -21.80
CA MET A 25 19.15 3.81 -21.98
C MET A 25 19.29 3.21 -23.40
N ALA A 26 18.17 2.82 -24.01
CA ALA A 26 18.15 2.32 -25.38
C ALA A 26 18.42 3.43 -26.42
N GLN A 27 17.99 4.67 -26.14
CA GLN A 27 18.19 5.82 -27.00
C GLN A 27 19.58 6.45 -26.83
N HIS A 28 20.21 6.30 -25.67
CA HIS A 28 21.47 6.92 -25.32
C HIS A 28 22.50 5.88 -24.87
N THR A 29 23.25 5.34 -25.82
CA THR A 29 24.29 4.33 -25.53
C THR A 29 25.35 4.89 -24.58
N GLY A 30 25.62 4.20 -23.49
CA GLY A 30 26.58 4.64 -22.47
C GLY A 30 26.02 5.65 -21.46
N ALA A 31 24.70 5.92 -21.46
CA ALA A 31 24.09 6.80 -20.47
C ALA A 31 24.20 6.22 -19.03
N VAL A 32 24.33 7.13 -18.06
CA VAL A 32 24.41 6.79 -16.64
C VAL A 32 23.09 7.17 -15.95
N VAL A 33 22.63 6.33 -15.03
CA VAL A 33 21.39 6.56 -14.25
C VAL A 33 21.77 6.91 -12.81
N HIS A 34 21.40 8.11 -12.39
CA HIS A 34 21.53 8.59 -11.00
C HIS A 34 20.17 8.52 -10.31
N ARG A 35 20.13 7.94 -9.10
CA ARG A 35 18.94 7.92 -8.26
C ARG A 35 19.18 8.77 -7.04
N LEU A 36 18.35 9.80 -6.85
CA LEU A 36 18.47 10.79 -5.79
C LEU A 36 17.20 10.77 -4.93
N ASP A 37 17.36 10.90 -3.62
CA ASP A 37 16.26 11.14 -2.69
C ASP A 37 16.28 12.63 -2.29
N ALA A 38 15.22 13.36 -2.65
CA ALA A 38 15.12 14.78 -2.37
C ALA A 38 14.94 15.08 -0.87
N GLY A 39 14.54 14.08 -0.07
CA GLY A 39 14.46 14.19 1.38
C GLY A 39 15.83 14.18 2.08
N GLU A 40 16.83 13.60 1.44
CA GLU A 40 18.21 13.50 1.96
C GLU A 40 19.14 14.62 1.45
N LEU A 41 18.70 15.37 0.44
CA LEU A 41 19.51 16.40 -0.21
C LEU A 41 19.05 17.81 0.12
N THR A 42 20.00 18.73 0.17
CA THR A 42 19.68 20.16 0.16
C THR A 42 19.24 20.57 -1.25
N VAL A 43 18.45 21.65 -1.35
CA VAL A 43 18.04 22.24 -2.65
C VAL A 43 19.26 22.51 -3.55
N SER A 44 20.34 23.07 -3.00
CA SER A 44 21.56 23.37 -3.75
C SER A 44 22.22 22.09 -4.30
N ALA A 45 22.35 21.04 -3.49
CA ALA A 45 22.94 19.78 -3.92
C ALA A 45 22.08 19.10 -5.01
N LEU A 46 20.76 19.15 -4.89
CA LEU A 46 19.85 18.62 -5.91
C LEU A 46 20.01 19.38 -7.24
N LEU A 47 20.09 20.71 -7.20
CA LEU A 47 20.29 21.54 -8.39
C LEU A 47 21.68 21.34 -9.00
N GLU A 48 22.73 21.17 -8.20
CA GLU A 48 24.06 20.82 -8.68
C GLU A 48 24.04 19.53 -9.51
N HIS A 49 23.38 18.48 -9.03
CA HIS A 49 23.21 17.24 -9.79
C HIS A 49 22.44 17.45 -11.10
N LEU A 50 21.36 18.23 -11.07
CA LEU A 50 20.50 18.43 -12.23
C LEU A 50 21.14 19.30 -13.33
N LEU A 51 21.94 20.28 -12.93
CA LEU A 51 22.58 21.25 -13.84
C LEU A 51 24.02 20.84 -14.23
N ALA A 52 24.58 19.83 -13.58
CA ALA A 52 25.89 19.33 -13.91
C ALA A 52 25.93 18.79 -15.35
N VAL A 53 26.97 19.17 -16.07
CA VAL A 53 27.29 18.59 -17.37
C VAL A 53 28.48 17.66 -17.20
N SER A 54 28.29 16.38 -17.42
CA SER A 54 29.40 15.43 -17.43
C SER A 54 30.22 15.61 -18.71
N LEU A 55 31.51 15.67 -18.54
CA LEU A 55 32.43 15.67 -19.67
C LEU A 55 32.74 14.26 -20.18
N LEU A 56 32.44 13.25 -19.38
CA LEU A 56 32.79 11.85 -19.66
C LEU A 56 31.56 11.07 -20.14
N ASP A 57 30.38 11.42 -19.65
CA ASP A 57 29.16 10.70 -19.97
C ASP A 57 28.38 11.40 -21.07
N PRO A 58 28.05 10.71 -22.17
CA PRO A 58 27.34 11.31 -23.32
C PRO A 58 25.91 11.73 -22.99
N ALA A 59 25.26 11.06 -22.03
CA ALA A 59 23.94 11.39 -21.51
C ALA A 59 23.78 10.86 -20.08
N GLN A 60 22.90 11.47 -19.29
CA GLN A 60 22.58 11.02 -17.96
C GLN A 60 21.06 11.05 -17.71
N LEU A 61 20.57 10.11 -16.92
CA LEU A 61 19.21 10.08 -16.44
C LEU A 61 19.20 10.27 -14.92
N ILE A 62 18.54 11.32 -14.47
CA ILE A 62 18.41 11.62 -13.04
C ILE A 62 17.00 11.31 -12.60
N VAL A 63 16.86 10.33 -11.70
CA VAL A 63 15.58 9.92 -11.10
C VAL A 63 15.54 10.47 -9.68
N VAL A 64 14.64 11.41 -9.43
CA VAL A 64 14.47 12.09 -8.14
C VAL A 64 13.22 11.60 -7.45
N ARG A 65 13.39 10.94 -6.30
CA ARG A 65 12.29 10.49 -5.43
C ARG A 65 11.99 11.55 -4.38
N GLY A 66 10.72 11.64 -3.97
CA GLY A 66 10.30 12.52 -2.87
C GLY A 66 10.35 14.01 -3.23
N ALA A 67 10.24 14.36 -4.51
CA ALA A 67 10.31 15.74 -4.97
C ALA A 67 9.27 16.66 -4.32
N LEU A 68 8.10 16.11 -3.93
CA LEU A 68 7.00 16.83 -3.27
C LEU A 68 7.18 16.95 -1.74
N ALA A 69 8.15 16.31 -1.15
CA ALA A 69 8.35 16.33 0.31
C ALA A 69 8.67 17.73 0.85
N SER A 70 9.20 18.63 0.00
CA SER A 70 9.52 20.01 0.36
C SER A 70 9.02 20.99 -0.69
N VAL A 71 8.26 22.00 -0.25
CA VAL A 71 7.79 23.10 -1.13
C VAL A 71 8.96 23.86 -1.73
N ALA A 72 10.04 24.09 -0.96
CA ALA A 72 11.25 24.77 -1.44
C ALA A 72 11.94 23.96 -2.56
N ASN A 73 11.99 22.64 -2.46
CA ASN A 73 12.51 21.78 -3.52
C ASN A 73 11.70 21.91 -4.80
N LEU A 74 10.37 21.94 -4.67
CA LEU A 74 9.47 22.03 -5.82
C LEU A 74 9.60 23.34 -6.58
N GLU A 75 9.64 24.46 -5.87
CA GLU A 75 9.81 25.79 -6.49
C GLU A 75 11.16 25.86 -7.21
N ALA A 76 12.22 25.43 -6.55
CA ALA A 76 13.56 25.40 -7.14
C ALA A 76 13.64 24.47 -8.36
N LEU A 77 12.95 23.33 -8.34
CA LEU A 77 12.86 22.42 -9.47
C LEU A 77 12.10 23.06 -10.64
N ALA A 78 10.94 23.67 -10.39
CA ALA A 78 10.14 24.32 -11.44
C ALA A 78 10.93 25.41 -12.17
N ASP A 79 11.71 26.22 -11.43
CA ASP A 79 12.48 27.33 -11.97
C ASP A 79 13.76 26.89 -12.73
N ASN A 80 14.31 25.73 -12.40
CA ASN A 80 15.59 25.27 -12.93
C ASN A 80 15.49 24.11 -13.93
N LEU A 81 14.39 23.34 -13.94
CA LEU A 81 14.18 22.28 -14.94
C LEU A 81 14.32 22.78 -16.41
N PRO A 82 13.86 23.99 -16.78
CA PRO A 82 14.09 24.51 -18.12
C PRO A 82 15.58 24.61 -18.50
N LYS A 83 16.45 24.84 -17.52
CA LYS A 83 17.90 25.04 -17.69
C LYS A 83 18.70 23.74 -17.72
N VAL A 84 18.05 22.60 -17.41
CA VAL A 84 18.71 21.28 -17.44
C VAL A 84 19.12 20.95 -18.87
N PRO A 85 20.38 20.49 -19.08
CA PRO A 85 20.92 20.17 -20.40
C PRO A 85 20.05 19.16 -21.15
N GLU A 86 20.01 19.26 -22.48
CA GLU A 86 19.23 18.32 -23.32
C GLU A 86 19.72 16.86 -23.22
N THR A 87 21.00 16.68 -22.92
CA THR A 87 21.62 15.37 -22.69
C THR A 87 21.21 14.73 -21.35
N THR A 88 20.56 15.52 -20.47
CA THR A 88 20.11 15.06 -19.16
C THR A 88 18.59 14.78 -19.18
N GLY A 89 18.23 13.51 -19.01
CA GLY A 89 16.86 13.12 -18.71
C GLY A 89 16.55 13.32 -17.23
N VAL A 90 15.34 13.77 -16.91
CA VAL A 90 14.89 13.93 -15.51
C VAL A 90 13.56 13.24 -15.33
N ILE A 91 13.47 12.35 -14.34
CA ILE A 91 12.21 11.76 -13.86
C ILE A 91 12.05 12.18 -12.41
N LEU A 92 11.03 12.99 -12.14
CA LEU A 92 10.58 13.28 -10.79
C LEU A 92 9.53 12.24 -10.41
N LEU A 93 9.62 11.66 -9.25
CA LEU A 93 8.58 10.74 -8.76
C LEU A 93 8.26 11.00 -7.30
N ASP A 94 6.99 10.80 -6.99
CA ASP A 94 6.48 10.80 -5.63
C ASP A 94 5.62 9.56 -5.40
N LEU A 95 6.01 8.81 -4.36
CA LEU A 95 5.29 7.62 -3.93
C LEU A 95 4.30 7.98 -2.81
N PRO A 96 3.23 7.21 -2.61
CA PRO A 96 2.29 7.40 -1.50
C PRO A 96 2.96 7.40 -0.13
N SER A 97 4.06 6.66 0.01
CA SER A 97 4.89 6.61 1.23
C SER A 97 5.62 7.92 1.52
N ASP A 98 5.88 8.73 0.49
CA ASP A 98 6.71 9.93 0.60
C ASP A 98 5.88 11.18 0.94
N THR A 99 4.60 11.21 0.55
CA THR A 99 3.74 12.41 0.74
C THR A 99 2.32 12.09 1.18
N LYS A 100 1.90 12.70 2.30
CA LYS A 100 0.54 12.57 2.84
C LYS A 100 -0.52 13.41 2.08
N ASN A 101 -0.13 14.28 1.12
CA ASN A 101 -1.00 15.32 0.55
C ASN A 101 -1.10 15.34 -0.99
N VAL A 102 -0.97 14.20 -1.65
CA VAL A 102 -1.07 14.12 -3.13
C VAL A 102 -2.38 14.67 -3.69
N HIS A 103 -3.48 14.61 -2.93
CA HIS A 103 -4.80 15.05 -3.40
C HIS A 103 -4.93 16.56 -3.65
N ASN A 104 -4.13 17.40 -2.98
CA ASN A 104 -4.17 18.87 -3.15
C ASN A 104 -3.11 19.40 -4.12
N LEU A 105 -2.23 18.54 -4.62
CA LEU A 105 -1.10 18.92 -5.46
C LEU A 105 -1.53 19.68 -6.71
N THR A 106 -2.57 19.20 -7.41
CA THR A 106 -3.05 19.76 -8.67
C THR A 106 -3.54 21.20 -8.58
N ARG A 107 -3.82 21.68 -7.36
CA ARG A 107 -4.28 23.06 -7.09
C ARG A 107 -3.13 24.02 -6.76
N THR A 108 -1.91 23.52 -6.63
CA THR A 108 -0.76 24.36 -6.28
C THR A 108 -0.17 25.05 -7.51
N LYS A 109 0.32 26.28 -7.33
CA LYS A 109 1.03 27.03 -8.40
C LYS A 109 2.24 26.27 -8.91
N VAL A 110 2.90 25.54 -8.02
CA VAL A 110 4.10 24.73 -8.33
C VAL A 110 3.76 23.56 -9.26
N TYR A 111 2.64 22.88 -9.03
CA TYR A 111 2.19 21.83 -9.95
C TYR A 111 1.92 22.40 -11.35
N GLN A 112 1.29 23.57 -11.43
CA GLN A 112 1.05 24.24 -12.71
C GLN A 112 2.37 24.57 -13.41
N ALA A 113 3.37 25.09 -12.68
CA ALA A 113 4.69 25.36 -13.23
C ALA A 113 5.40 24.07 -13.71
N LEU A 114 5.39 22.99 -12.91
CA LEU A 114 5.95 21.70 -13.32
C LEU A 114 5.23 21.10 -14.54
N SER A 115 3.91 21.25 -14.63
CA SER A 115 3.13 20.73 -15.76
C SER A 115 3.41 21.46 -17.09
N THR A 116 4.00 22.65 -17.06
CA THR A 116 4.44 23.35 -18.29
C THR A 116 5.79 22.85 -18.78
N VAL A 117 6.62 22.28 -17.90
CA VAL A 117 8.00 21.89 -18.19
C VAL A 117 8.16 20.36 -18.31
N CYS A 118 7.34 19.60 -17.59
CA CYS A 118 7.38 18.14 -17.53
C CYS A 118 6.14 17.52 -18.16
N THR A 119 6.31 16.34 -18.76
CA THR A 119 5.19 15.45 -19.05
C THR A 119 4.72 14.83 -17.74
N VAL A 120 3.53 15.21 -17.29
CA VAL A 120 2.96 14.76 -16.03
C VAL A 120 2.10 13.53 -16.23
N LYS A 121 2.37 12.45 -15.47
CA LYS A 121 1.58 11.22 -15.47
C LYS A 121 1.07 10.93 -14.05
N LYS A 122 -0.25 10.85 -13.92
CA LYS A 122 -0.91 10.48 -12.66
C LYS A 122 -1.26 9.00 -12.68
N PHE A 123 -0.87 8.29 -11.64
CA PHE A 123 -1.18 6.88 -11.43
C PHE A 123 -2.16 6.75 -10.28
N THR A 124 -3.38 6.38 -10.59
CA THR A 124 -4.44 6.23 -9.58
C THR A 124 -4.63 4.75 -9.29
N LEU A 125 -4.56 4.40 -8.02
CA LEU A 125 -4.85 3.04 -7.58
C LEU A 125 -6.29 2.69 -7.95
N THR A 126 -6.44 1.75 -8.87
CA THR A 126 -7.76 1.20 -9.16
C THR A 126 -8.22 0.44 -7.93
N ARG A 127 -9.46 0.70 -7.48
CA ARG A 127 -10.03 0.03 -6.33
C ARG A 127 -9.77 -1.48 -6.42
N ALA A 128 -9.16 -2.04 -5.39
CA ALA A 128 -8.80 -3.45 -5.30
C ALA A 128 -10.07 -4.32 -5.11
N THR A 129 -10.88 -4.43 -6.15
CA THR A 129 -11.97 -5.42 -6.18
C THR A 129 -11.39 -6.81 -6.44
N PRO A 130 -12.04 -7.89 -5.98
CA PRO A 130 -11.58 -9.25 -6.26
C PRO A 130 -11.31 -9.52 -7.75
N ALA A 131 -12.10 -8.95 -8.64
CA ALA A 131 -11.91 -9.08 -10.09
C ALA A 131 -10.61 -8.38 -10.55
N VAL A 132 -10.38 -7.13 -10.11
CA VAL A 132 -9.16 -6.37 -10.44
C VAL A 132 -7.91 -7.07 -9.91
N LEU A 133 -7.96 -7.62 -8.69
CA LEU A 133 -6.85 -8.38 -8.12
C LEU A 133 -6.58 -9.68 -8.90
N ALA A 134 -7.64 -10.38 -9.33
CA ALA A 134 -7.48 -11.58 -10.14
C ALA A 134 -6.84 -11.28 -11.51
N ASP A 135 -7.22 -10.17 -12.15
CA ASP A 135 -6.60 -9.72 -13.41
C ASP A 135 -5.14 -9.32 -13.18
N THR A 136 -4.84 -8.61 -12.07
CA THR A 136 -3.47 -8.25 -11.68
C THR A 136 -2.60 -9.51 -11.47
N VAL A 137 -3.11 -10.51 -10.74
CA VAL A 137 -2.37 -11.77 -10.53
C VAL A 137 -2.09 -12.46 -11.86
N ARG A 138 -3.07 -12.48 -12.77
CA ARG A 138 -2.91 -13.10 -14.09
C ARG A 138 -1.85 -12.38 -14.93
N GLU A 139 -1.87 -11.06 -14.98
CA GLU A 139 -0.88 -10.22 -15.65
C GLU A 139 0.54 -10.45 -15.09
N LEU A 140 0.68 -10.43 -13.76
CA LEU A 140 1.95 -10.66 -13.09
C LEU A 140 2.49 -12.08 -13.32
N CYS A 141 1.61 -13.09 -13.29
CA CYS A 141 2.00 -14.47 -13.60
C CYS A 141 2.52 -14.62 -15.03
N GLN A 142 1.92 -13.93 -16.00
CA GLN A 142 2.42 -13.89 -17.38
C GLN A 142 3.79 -13.20 -17.46
N THR A 143 3.94 -12.04 -16.83
CA THR A 143 5.18 -11.26 -16.81
C THR A 143 6.35 -12.04 -16.21
N HIS A 144 6.11 -12.74 -15.10
CA HIS A 144 7.12 -13.51 -14.37
C HIS A 144 7.18 -14.99 -14.75
N GLN A 145 6.38 -15.43 -15.76
CA GLN A 145 6.31 -16.82 -16.26
C GLN A 145 5.97 -17.84 -15.17
N VAL A 146 5.16 -17.43 -14.17
CA VAL A 146 4.71 -18.27 -13.06
C VAL A 146 3.40 -18.96 -13.43
N LYS A 147 3.29 -20.26 -13.14
CA LYS A 147 2.05 -21.03 -13.32
C LYS A 147 1.42 -21.28 -11.96
N LEU A 148 0.30 -20.61 -11.69
CA LEU A 148 -0.54 -20.80 -10.50
C LEU A 148 -1.84 -21.50 -10.90
N ASP A 149 -2.26 -22.50 -10.16
CA ASP A 149 -3.63 -23.02 -10.29
C ASP A 149 -4.65 -22.02 -9.71
N SER A 150 -5.94 -22.25 -9.94
CA SER A 150 -7.00 -21.35 -9.50
C SER A 150 -7.08 -21.22 -7.97
N ALA A 151 -6.77 -22.28 -7.25
CA ALA A 151 -6.75 -22.30 -5.80
C ALA A 151 -5.56 -21.48 -5.24
N ALA A 152 -4.38 -21.60 -5.89
CA ALA A 152 -3.22 -20.79 -5.53
C ALA A 152 -3.44 -19.29 -5.80
N GLN A 153 -4.10 -18.94 -6.92
CA GLN A 153 -4.45 -17.55 -7.21
C GLN A 153 -5.41 -16.98 -6.15
N ALA A 154 -6.45 -17.72 -5.81
CA ALA A 154 -7.41 -17.33 -4.77
C ALA A 154 -6.73 -17.16 -3.41
N GLU A 155 -5.84 -18.08 -3.03
CA GLU A 155 -5.10 -18.04 -1.78
C GLU A 155 -4.13 -16.86 -1.72
N LEU A 156 -3.48 -16.53 -2.83
CA LEU A 156 -2.59 -15.38 -2.93
C LEU A 156 -3.36 -14.06 -2.73
N ILE A 157 -4.53 -13.93 -3.38
CA ILE A 157 -5.41 -12.77 -3.22
C ILE A 157 -5.95 -12.68 -1.79
N ARG A 158 -6.32 -13.81 -1.18
CA ARG A 158 -6.78 -13.87 0.21
C ARG A 158 -5.72 -13.32 1.17
N ARG A 159 -4.44 -13.68 0.96
CA ARG A 159 -3.32 -13.29 1.83
C ARG A 159 -2.88 -11.84 1.67
N LEU A 160 -2.90 -11.31 0.45
CA LEU A 160 -2.27 -10.03 0.12
C LEU A 160 -3.24 -8.98 -0.42
N GLY A 161 -4.46 -9.36 -0.76
CA GLY A 161 -5.42 -8.45 -1.40
C GLY A 161 -5.93 -7.32 -0.51
N GLY A 162 -5.75 -7.42 0.80
CA GLY A 162 -6.09 -6.36 1.77
C GLY A 162 -4.91 -5.50 2.21
N ALA A 163 -3.71 -5.70 1.66
CA ALA A 163 -2.55 -4.87 1.95
C ALA A 163 -2.79 -3.40 1.52
N ASP A 164 -2.08 -2.48 2.13
CA ASP A 164 -2.16 -1.04 1.77
C ASP A 164 -1.87 -0.81 0.28
N ASN A 165 -0.95 -1.59 -0.28
CA ASN A 165 -0.62 -1.59 -1.71
C ASN A 165 -0.65 -3.02 -2.28
N PRO A 166 -1.85 -3.57 -2.56
CA PRO A 166 -2.00 -4.97 -2.92
C PRO A 166 -1.29 -5.35 -4.23
N ARG A 167 -1.17 -4.43 -5.20
CA ARG A 167 -0.46 -4.70 -6.45
C ARG A 167 1.03 -4.91 -6.22
N THR A 168 1.66 -4.09 -5.39
CA THR A 168 3.08 -4.24 -5.01
C THR A 168 3.29 -5.54 -4.25
N ALA A 169 2.46 -5.82 -3.24
CA ALA A 169 2.54 -7.04 -2.45
C ALA A 169 2.39 -8.31 -3.31
N LEU A 170 1.42 -8.32 -4.24
CA LEU A 170 1.22 -9.41 -5.19
C LEU A 170 2.40 -9.58 -6.15
N ALA A 171 2.96 -8.47 -6.66
CA ALA A 171 4.10 -8.51 -7.58
C ALA A 171 5.34 -9.10 -6.91
N GLU A 172 5.66 -8.64 -5.70
CA GLU A 172 6.78 -9.17 -4.92
C GLU A 172 6.60 -10.66 -4.57
N ALA A 173 5.38 -11.06 -4.21
CA ALA A 173 5.06 -12.45 -3.92
C ALA A 173 5.22 -13.34 -5.15
N ILE A 174 4.69 -12.94 -6.30
CA ILE A 174 4.78 -13.69 -7.56
C ILE A 174 6.24 -13.74 -8.03
N GLN A 175 7.00 -12.67 -7.88
CA GLN A 175 8.43 -12.66 -8.17
C GLN A 175 9.18 -13.67 -7.28
N ARG A 176 8.90 -13.71 -5.97
CA ARG A 176 9.49 -14.72 -5.07
C ARG A 176 9.09 -16.15 -5.46
N LEU A 177 7.83 -16.37 -5.81
CA LEU A 177 7.34 -17.67 -6.24
C LEU A 177 7.94 -18.12 -7.59
N SER A 178 8.34 -17.19 -8.46
CA SER A 178 8.98 -17.52 -9.75
C SER A 178 10.28 -18.29 -9.60
N TYR A 179 11.03 -18.10 -8.50
CA TYR A 179 12.27 -18.82 -8.22
C TYR A 179 12.08 -20.33 -7.98
N LEU A 180 10.84 -20.78 -7.74
CA LEU A 180 10.56 -22.22 -7.57
C LEU A 180 10.57 -23.01 -8.89
N GLY A 181 10.43 -22.35 -10.04
CA GLY A 181 10.61 -22.91 -11.37
C GLY A 181 9.64 -24.03 -11.78
N ARG A 182 8.50 -24.20 -11.07
CA ARG A 182 7.50 -25.26 -11.31
C ARG A 182 6.08 -24.72 -11.17
N PRO A 183 5.07 -25.42 -11.65
CA PRO A 183 3.67 -25.10 -11.32
C PRO A 183 3.43 -25.13 -9.80
N LEU A 184 2.65 -24.20 -9.29
CA LEU A 184 2.46 -23.97 -7.87
C LEU A 184 0.99 -24.15 -7.48
N THR A 185 0.79 -24.68 -6.29
CA THR A 185 -0.51 -24.96 -5.66
C THR A 185 -0.78 -24.00 -4.51
N ALA A 186 -2.01 -24.02 -3.97
CA ALA A 186 -2.37 -23.27 -2.78
C ALA A 186 -1.46 -23.59 -1.58
N ALA A 187 -1.02 -24.86 -1.43
CA ALA A 187 -0.11 -25.26 -0.38
C ALA A 187 1.28 -24.59 -0.50
N ASP A 188 1.74 -24.35 -1.74
CA ASP A 188 2.98 -23.60 -1.95
C ASP A 188 2.82 -22.14 -1.54
N VAL A 189 1.71 -21.51 -1.91
CA VAL A 189 1.41 -20.14 -1.48
C VAL A 189 1.38 -20.05 0.03
N GLN A 190 0.71 -20.99 0.70
CA GLN A 190 0.64 -21.07 2.16
C GLN A 190 2.02 -21.21 2.81
N ARG A 191 2.90 -21.96 2.20
CA ARG A 191 4.24 -22.21 2.72
C ARG A 191 5.21 -21.05 2.54
N TYR A 192 5.14 -20.34 1.42
CA TYR A 192 6.17 -19.36 1.03
C TYR A 192 5.73 -17.89 1.13
N ILE A 193 4.43 -17.64 1.19
CA ILE A 193 3.88 -16.29 1.27
C ILE A 193 3.20 -16.10 2.62
N MET A 194 3.81 -15.29 3.46
CA MET A 194 3.19 -14.87 4.72
C MET A 194 1.98 -14.00 4.41
N PRO A 195 0.88 -14.16 5.14
CA PRO A 195 -0.25 -13.24 5.03
C PRO A 195 0.16 -11.83 5.44
N ASP A 196 -0.38 -10.82 4.78
CA ASP A 196 -0.28 -9.45 5.29
C ASP A 196 -1.09 -9.31 6.57
N LEU A 197 -0.45 -8.84 7.65
CA LEU A 197 -1.11 -8.79 8.96
C LEU A 197 -2.30 -7.82 8.97
N ALA A 198 -2.19 -6.69 8.27
CA ALA A 198 -3.30 -5.73 8.16
C ALA A 198 -4.46 -6.33 7.35
N ALA A 199 -4.17 -7.02 6.24
CA ALA A 199 -5.16 -7.75 5.45
C ALA A 199 -5.88 -8.83 6.27
N ASN A 200 -5.15 -9.58 7.10
CA ASN A 200 -5.72 -10.61 7.96
C ASN A 200 -6.62 -10.03 9.05
N VAL A 201 -6.26 -8.90 9.66
CA VAL A 201 -7.12 -8.23 10.64
C VAL A 201 -8.48 -7.90 10.02
N PHE A 202 -8.50 -7.40 8.77
CA PHE A 202 -9.77 -7.18 8.06
C PHE A 202 -10.56 -8.46 7.84
N GLY A 203 -9.89 -9.53 7.42
CA GLY A 203 -10.50 -10.85 7.23
C GLY A 203 -11.13 -11.38 8.51
N VAL A 204 -10.36 -11.39 9.59
CA VAL A 204 -10.81 -11.82 10.92
C VAL A 204 -12.00 -11.00 11.41
N LEU A 205 -11.89 -9.65 11.39
CA LEU A 205 -12.99 -8.78 11.81
C LEU A 205 -14.24 -8.97 10.96
N ALA A 206 -14.11 -9.07 9.65
CA ALA A 206 -15.24 -9.31 8.76
C ALA A 206 -15.91 -10.67 9.03
N ALA A 207 -15.13 -11.72 9.32
CA ALA A 207 -15.65 -13.04 9.71
C ALA A 207 -16.37 -12.97 11.06
N VAL A 208 -15.74 -12.33 12.06
CA VAL A 208 -16.35 -12.08 13.38
C VAL A 208 -17.68 -11.34 13.24
N LEU A 209 -17.72 -10.23 12.49
CA LEU A 209 -18.92 -9.42 12.32
C LEU A 209 -20.06 -10.13 11.55
N ARG A 210 -19.70 -11.09 10.69
CA ARG A 210 -20.70 -11.96 10.02
C ARG A 210 -21.16 -13.14 10.86
N GLY A 211 -20.50 -13.42 12.00
CA GLY A 211 -20.78 -14.60 12.81
C GLY A 211 -20.12 -15.88 12.27
N ASP A 212 -19.20 -15.77 11.33
CA ASP A 212 -18.42 -16.90 10.81
C ASP A 212 -17.27 -17.23 11.76
N THR A 213 -17.61 -17.87 12.86
CA THR A 213 -16.66 -18.22 13.92
C THR A 213 -15.60 -19.22 13.45
N VAL A 214 -15.95 -20.09 12.49
CA VAL A 214 -15.02 -21.10 11.97
C VAL A 214 -13.91 -20.44 11.15
N ALA A 215 -14.27 -19.54 10.24
CA ALA A 215 -13.29 -18.79 9.44
C ALA A 215 -12.44 -17.88 10.33
N ALA A 216 -13.06 -17.14 11.26
CA ALA A 216 -12.35 -16.26 12.19
C ALA A 216 -11.33 -17.03 13.05
N GLN A 217 -11.71 -18.21 13.55
CA GLN A 217 -10.84 -19.05 14.36
C GLN A 217 -9.66 -19.60 13.52
N ALA A 218 -9.92 -20.03 12.30
CA ALA A 218 -8.85 -20.52 11.41
C ALA A 218 -7.82 -19.43 11.14
N ASP A 219 -8.24 -18.21 10.81
CA ASP A 219 -7.35 -17.08 10.55
C ASP A 219 -6.57 -16.66 11.82
N LEU A 220 -7.20 -16.62 12.99
CA LEU A 220 -6.54 -16.32 14.27
C LEU A 220 -5.45 -17.36 14.62
N ARG A 221 -5.72 -18.64 14.41
CA ARG A 221 -4.76 -19.72 14.65
C ARG A 221 -3.61 -19.69 13.65
N GLU A 222 -3.88 -19.33 12.39
CA GLU A 222 -2.83 -19.15 11.39
C GLU A 222 -1.88 -18.00 11.80
N LEU A 223 -2.40 -16.87 12.28
CA LEU A 223 -1.60 -15.76 12.79
C LEU A 223 -0.76 -16.16 14.01
N ALA A 224 -1.36 -16.84 14.97
CA ALA A 224 -0.65 -17.34 16.15
C ALA A 224 0.48 -18.32 15.77
N ALA A 225 0.20 -19.26 14.85
CA ALA A 225 1.19 -20.24 14.35
C ALA A 225 2.31 -19.59 13.53
N ALA A 226 2.02 -18.47 12.86
CA ALA A 226 3.01 -17.67 12.14
C ALA A 226 3.95 -16.88 13.07
N GLY A 227 3.71 -16.90 14.40
CA GLY A 227 4.50 -16.18 15.38
C GLY A 227 4.18 -14.70 15.48
N GLU A 228 3.03 -14.25 14.98
CA GLU A 228 2.60 -12.86 15.11
C GLU A 228 2.35 -12.49 16.58
N ASP A 229 2.67 -11.23 16.91
CA ASP A 229 2.45 -10.70 18.25
C ASP A 229 0.99 -10.32 18.48
N ALA A 230 0.36 -10.91 19.51
CA ALA A 230 -1.05 -10.69 19.81
C ALA A 230 -1.37 -9.22 20.22
N ILE A 231 -0.42 -8.50 20.81
CA ILE A 231 -0.61 -7.10 21.20
C ILE A 231 -0.56 -6.21 19.95
N ARG A 232 0.36 -6.49 19.03
CA ARG A 232 0.43 -5.82 17.73
C ARG A 232 -0.84 -6.06 16.92
N PHE A 233 -1.32 -7.31 16.86
CA PHE A 233 -2.59 -7.65 16.23
C PHE A 233 -3.76 -6.86 16.84
N MET A 234 -3.86 -6.80 18.18
CA MET A 234 -4.89 -6.01 18.87
C MET A 234 -4.79 -4.52 18.57
N GLY A 235 -3.60 -3.98 18.39
CA GLY A 235 -3.40 -2.58 17.95
C GLY A 235 -4.04 -2.30 16.59
N LEU A 236 -3.84 -3.22 15.64
CA LEU A 236 -4.47 -3.11 14.31
C LEU A 236 -5.99 -3.31 14.36
N VAL A 237 -6.47 -4.27 15.17
CA VAL A 237 -7.93 -4.43 15.43
C VAL A 237 -8.52 -3.14 15.98
N ALA A 238 -7.86 -2.51 16.96
CA ALA A 238 -8.32 -1.25 17.56
C ALA A 238 -8.41 -0.12 16.52
N MET A 239 -7.44 -0.01 15.61
CA MET A 239 -7.47 0.97 14.52
C MET A 239 -8.68 0.76 13.59
N GLN A 240 -8.97 -0.48 13.22
CA GLN A 240 -10.10 -0.81 12.35
C GLN A 240 -11.45 -0.57 13.04
N VAL A 241 -11.56 -0.95 14.31
CA VAL A 241 -12.77 -0.71 15.10
C VAL A 241 -12.97 0.79 15.37
N HIS A 242 -11.90 1.57 15.51
CA HIS A 242 -11.99 3.02 15.57
C HIS A 242 -12.58 3.62 14.27
N ALA A 243 -12.08 3.19 13.11
CA ALA A 243 -12.64 3.61 11.82
C ALA A 243 -14.13 3.22 11.68
N LEU A 244 -14.47 2.01 12.13
CA LEU A 244 -15.86 1.53 12.18
C LEU A 244 -16.75 2.40 13.08
N ALA A 245 -16.23 2.79 14.25
CA ALA A 245 -16.94 3.66 15.18
C ALA A 245 -17.17 5.07 14.62
N LEU A 246 -16.19 5.66 13.95
CA LEU A 246 -16.34 6.94 13.28
C LEU A 246 -17.39 6.88 12.17
N ALA A 247 -17.35 5.84 11.34
CA ALA A 247 -18.33 5.65 10.28
C ALA A 247 -19.75 5.44 10.82
N ALA A 248 -19.92 4.63 11.87
CA ALA A 248 -21.22 4.39 12.51
C ALA A 248 -21.85 5.66 13.11
N ASN A 249 -21.02 6.61 13.54
CA ASN A 249 -21.48 7.88 14.14
C ASN A 249 -21.52 9.06 13.13
N GLY A 250 -21.37 8.80 11.83
CA GLY A 250 -21.41 9.84 10.80
C GLY A 250 -20.18 10.75 10.72
N ALA A 251 -19.11 10.43 11.44
CA ALA A 251 -17.85 11.17 11.46
C ALA A 251 -16.80 10.63 10.44
N ALA A 252 -17.27 10.00 9.37
CA ALA A 252 -16.41 9.37 8.38
C ALA A 252 -15.51 10.34 7.60
N SER A 253 -15.79 11.65 7.63
CA SER A 253 -14.99 12.68 6.94
C SER A 253 -13.53 12.76 7.40
N SER A 254 -13.22 12.28 8.59
CA SER A 254 -11.86 12.19 9.14
C SER A 254 -11.09 10.96 8.66
N LEU A 255 -11.75 10.03 7.98
CA LEU A 255 -11.16 8.82 7.44
C LEU A 255 -10.73 9.03 5.98
N THR A 256 -9.71 8.31 5.55
CA THR A 256 -9.38 8.22 4.12
C THR A 256 -10.51 7.53 3.35
N SER A 257 -10.62 7.78 2.04
CA SER A 257 -11.66 7.17 1.19
C SER A 257 -11.64 5.63 1.26
N TYR A 258 -10.45 5.05 1.42
CA TYR A 258 -10.26 3.62 1.58
C TYR A 258 -10.86 3.13 2.91
N GLN A 259 -10.45 3.72 4.03
CA GLN A 259 -10.96 3.39 5.36
C GLN A 259 -12.49 3.56 5.46
N GLN A 260 -13.05 4.60 4.83
CA GLN A 260 -14.51 4.80 4.77
C GLN A 260 -15.21 3.65 4.07
N CYS A 261 -14.65 3.18 2.96
CA CYS A 261 -15.25 2.09 2.21
C CYS A 261 -15.28 0.78 3.00
N ASP A 262 -14.15 0.45 3.64
CA ASP A 262 -14.03 -0.78 4.41
C ASP A 262 -14.90 -0.74 5.67
N ALA A 263 -14.90 0.39 6.38
CA ALA A 263 -15.79 0.60 7.52
C ALA A 263 -17.28 0.45 7.13
N ASN A 264 -17.68 1.04 5.99
CA ASN A 264 -19.07 0.92 5.50
C ASN A 264 -19.44 -0.53 5.10
N ASN A 265 -18.49 -1.28 4.52
CA ASN A 265 -18.70 -2.69 4.21
C ASN A 265 -18.87 -3.53 5.47
N MET A 266 -18.06 -3.30 6.50
CA MET A 266 -18.18 -3.96 7.80
C MET A 266 -19.47 -3.60 8.53
N LEU A 267 -19.91 -2.32 8.48
CA LEU A 267 -21.17 -1.87 9.11
C LEU A 267 -22.38 -2.62 8.55
N ARG A 268 -22.39 -2.98 7.28
CA ARG A 268 -23.48 -3.77 6.68
C ARG A 268 -23.60 -5.16 7.29
N CYS A 269 -22.52 -5.71 7.83
CA CYS A 269 -22.56 -7.00 8.55
C CYS A 269 -23.20 -6.87 9.94
N LEU A 270 -23.17 -5.67 10.55
CA LEU A 270 -23.66 -5.44 11.92
C LEU A 270 -25.15 -5.16 12.03
N GLY A 271 -25.84 -4.92 10.94
CA GLY A 271 -27.29 -4.68 10.94
C GLY A 271 -27.73 -3.73 9.83
N LYS A 272 -29.06 -3.68 9.63
CA LYS A 272 -29.70 -2.90 8.55
C LYS A 272 -29.93 -1.43 8.92
N THR A 273 -29.94 -1.08 10.21
CA THR A 273 -30.22 0.27 10.68
C THR A 273 -29.02 0.90 11.37
N ALA A 274 -28.86 2.21 11.22
CA ALA A 274 -27.77 2.96 11.85
C ALA A 274 -27.76 2.80 13.38
N ALA A 275 -28.93 2.78 14.01
CA ALA A 275 -29.05 2.58 15.46
C ALA A 275 -28.51 1.21 15.90
N ALA A 276 -28.87 0.13 15.18
CA ALA A 276 -28.38 -1.20 15.46
C ALA A 276 -26.85 -1.28 15.26
N GLN A 277 -26.33 -0.69 14.20
CA GLN A 277 -24.89 -0.62 13.94
C GLN A 277 -24.14 0.10 15.05
N GLN A 278 -24.65 1.25 15.53
CA GLN A 278 -24.05 1.99 16.62
C GLN A 278 -24.02 1.19 17.94
N VAL A 279 -25.11 0.50 18.27
CA VAL A 279 -25.17 -0.35 19.48
C VAL A 279 -24.15 -1.49 19.39
N ALA A 280 -24.10 -2.16 18.23
CA ALA A 280 -23.17 -3.26 17.98
C ALA A 280 -21.71 -2.80 18.08
N VAL A 281 -21.37 -1.67 17.45
CA VAL A 281 -20.00 -1.11 17.51
C VAL A 281 -19.61 -0.72 18.92
N ARG A 282 -20.52 -0.09 19.70
CA ARG A 282 -20.25 0.26 21.11
C ARG A 282 -19.94 -0.99 21.95
N ARG A 283 -20.70 -2.06 21.75
CA ARG A 283 -20.45 -3.34 22.42
C ARG A 283 -19.08 -3.91 22.07
N LEU A 284 -18.71 -3.90 20.78
CA LEU A 284 -17.40 -4.35 20.30
C LEU A 284 -16.25 -3.54 20.91
N VAL A 285 -16.36 -2.21 20.91
CA VAL A 285 -15.38 -1.31 21.52
C VAL A 285 -15.20 -1.62 23.01
N ALA A 286 -16.29 -1.79 23.75
CA ALA A 286 -16.22 -2.08 25.18
C ALA A 286 -15.53 -3.43 25.47
N GLN A 287 -15.83 -4.46 24.67
CA GLN A 287 -15.24 -5.78 24.80
C GLN A 287 -13.74 -5.78 24.49
N LEU A 288 -13.33 -5.10 23.39
CA LEU A 288 -11.92 -5.00 23.02
C LEU A 288 -11.14 -4.15 24.01
N LEU A 289 -11.71 -3.07 24.56
CA LEU A 289 -11.07 -2.27 25.60
C LEU A 289 -10.85 -3.10 26.87
N ALA A 290 -11.81 -3.90 27.28
CA ALA A 290 -11.68 -4.79 28.43
C ALA A 290 -10.57 -5.83 28.22
N LEU A 291 -10.42 -6.36 27.00
CA LEU A 291 -9.35 -7.27 26.64
C LEU A 291 -7.98 -6.55 26.63
N ASP A 292 -7.86 -5.38 25.99
CA ASP A 292 -6.62 -4.60 25.94
C ASP A 292 -6.10 -4.28 27.35
N LEU A 293 -6.98 -3.88 28.25
CA LEU A 293 -6.63 -3.63 29.64
C LEU A 293 -6.11 -4.90 30.37
N LYS A 294 -6.69 -6.07 30.08
CA LYS A 294 -6.21 -7.35 30.65
C LYS A 294 -4.83 -7.73 30.10
N LEU A 295 -4.62 -7.57 28.80
CA LEU A 295 -3.34 -7.85 28.15
C LEU A 295 -2.22 -6.93 28.69
N ARG A 296 -2.47 -5.63 28.77
CA ARG A 296 -1.49 -4.63 29.26
C ARG A 296 -1.15 -4.80 30.74
N ARG A 297 -2.08 -5.30 31.53
CA ARG A 297 -1.84 -5.55 32.98
C ARG A 297 -1.24 -6.92 33.23
N SER A 298 -0.85 -7.67 32.22
CA SER A 298 -0.37 -9.05 32.34
C SER A 298 -1.33 -9.95 33.14
N ALA A 299 -2.64 -9.63 33.09
CA ALA A 299 -3.69 -10.38 33.79
C ALA A 299 -4.11 -11.63 32.99
N VAL A 300 -3.43 -11.91 31.88
CA VAL A 300 -3.67 -13.05 30.99
C VAL A 300 -2.37 -13.80 30.80
N THR A 301 -2.39 -15.10 31.04
CA THR A 301 -1.21 -15.97 30.90
C THR A 301 -0.84 -16.21 29.44
N GLU A 302 -1.85 -16.32 28.56
CA GLU A 302 -1.67 -16.58 27.14
C GLU A 302 -2.50 -15.57 26.32
N ALA A 303 -1.81 -14.73 25.55
CA ALA A 303 -2.44 -13.61 24.86
C ALA A 303 -3.35 -14.07 23.72
N TRP A 304 -2.91 -15.00 22.86
CA TRP A 304 -3.71 -15.46 21.72
C TRP A 304 -5.03 -16.15 22.10
N PRO A 305 -5.08 -17.10 23.04
CA PRO A 305 -6.34 -17.67 23.53
C PRO A 305 -7.32 -16.64 24.07
N ALA A 306 -6.83 -15.60 24.74
CA ALA A 306 -7.68 -14.52 25.24
C ALA A 306 -8.24 -13.65 24.10
N VAL A 307 -7.46 -13.37 23.07
CA VAL A 307 -7.90 -12.66 21.85
C VAL A 307 -8.94 -13.50 21.12
N GLU A 308 -8.67 -14.79 20.90
CA GLU A 308 -9.58 -15.73 20.24
C GLU A 308 -10.94 -15.78 20.98
N LEU A 309 -10.92 -15.98 22.30
CA LEU A 309 -12.14 -16.02 23.12
C LEU A 309 -12.92 -14.71 23.04
N ALA A 310 -12.25 -13.56 23.15
CA ALA A 310 -12.92 -12.27 23.11
C ALA A 310 -13.58 -11.98 21.76
N LEU A 311 -12.90 -12.27 20.66
CA LEU A 311 -13.44 -12.03 19.32
C LEU A 311 -14.56 -13.02 18.96
N LEU A 312 -14.41 -14.31 19.30
CA LEU A 312 -15.40 -15.33 18.97
C LEU A 312 -16.65 -15.27 19.86
N SER A 313 -16.54 -14.77 21.09
CA SER A 313 -17.71 -14.55 21.97
C SER A 313 -18.52 -13.28 21.68
N TRP A 314 -18.13 -12.52 20.67
CA TRP A 314 -18.78 -11.25 20.28
C TRP A 314 -20.29 -11.38 20.00
N HIS A 315 -20.73 -12.48 19.42
CA HIS A 315 -22.14 -12.73 19.08
C HIS A 315 -22.99 -13.31 20.22
N GLN A 316 -22.38 -13.70 21.33
CA GLN A 316 -23.07 -14.17 22.52
C GLN A 316 -23.47 -13.00 23.44
#